data_51ef2881262ef7a759d6487b4d16c5da
#
_entry.id   51ef2881262ef7a759d6487b4d16c5da
#
_cell.length_a   1.000
_cell.length_b   1.000
_cell.length_c   1.000
_cell.angle_alpha   90.00
_cell.angle_beta   90.00
_cell.angle_gamma   90.00
#
_symmetry.space_group_name_H-M   'P 1'
#
loop_
_entity.id
_entity.type
_entity.pdbx_description
1 polymer ?
#
loop_
_entity_poly.entity_id
_entity_poly.type
_entity_poly.pdbx_seq_one_letter_code
_entity_poly.pdbx_strand_id
1 'polypeptide(L)'
;MSNWRAKGVGVGFVLGLLLLAPLTAPADPSDPKGPQEVLVASAEAEESLYTMWIKKDEPKVPKTVEVEEISKDEEISDPLEPWNRAMFTFNDRFYFWVFRPMAEGYNTVVVEEGRVGIRNFFRNLAMPVRFVNNLLQLKFERAGIELARFGVNTVAGFAGCVDTAGEFLKLKHQGEDFGQTLGTYGIPHGLYIVWPFLGPSSLRDTVGLAGDSVLHPLNYLLPGVGVPIETPWTLGIHGYDFINDRALHLGEYEDFLKTAIDPYLSMKDAYYQYRKKKVKE
;
A
#
# COMPACT_ATOMS: atom_id res chain seq x y z
N MET A 1 -40.46 5.97 -9.15
CA MET A 1 -39.25 6.67 -9.57
C MET A 1 -38.10 5.75 -9.17
N SER A 2 -37.84 4.89 -9.87
CA SER A 2 -37.25 4.24 -11.05
C SER A 2 -35.73 4.03 -10.85
N ASN A 3 -35.43 2.79 -10.56
CA ASN A 3 -34.14 2.05 -10.61
C ASN A 3 -33.22 2.46 -11.77
N TRP A 4 -32.17 3.23 -11.50
CA TRP A 4 -31.13 3.57 -12.50
C TRP A 4 -29.69 3.39 -12.01
N ARG A 5 -29.42 2.56 -10.97
CA ARG A 5 -28.06 2.41 -10.41
C ARG A 5 -27.34 1.08 -10.67
N ALA A 6 -27.85 0.24 -11.57
CA ALA A 6 -27.27 -1.11 -11.75
C ALA A 6 -26.83 -1.45 -13.18
N LYS A 7 -26.64 -0.50 -14.09
CA LYS A 7 -26.34 -0.83 -15.51
C LYS A 7 -25.07 -0.18 -16.11
N GLY A 8 -24.24 0.51 -15.33
CA GLY A 8 -23.08 1.23 -15.89
C GLY A 8 -21.74 0.45 -15.84
N VAL A 9 -21.58 -0.50 -14.93
CA VAL A 9 -20.29 -1.17 -14.70
C VAL A 9 -20.12 -2.45 -15.53
N GLY A 10 -21.23 -3.05 -15.97
CA GLY A 10 -21.19 -4.30 -16.74
C GLY A 10 -20.78 -4.18 -18.21
N VAL A 11 -20.92 -2.99 -18.83
CA VAL A 11 -20.75 -2.85 -20.28
C VAL A 11 -19.27 -2.78 -20.71
N GLY A 12 -18.40 -2.24 -19.88
CA GLY A 12 -16.96 -2.16 -20.20
C GLY A 12 -16.23 -3.52 -20.09
N PHE A 13 -16.69 -4.36 -19.16
CA PHE A 13 -16.09 -5.69 -18.94
C PHE A 13 -16.57 -6.71 -19.98
N VAL A 14 -17.81 -6.59 -20.43
CA VAL A 14 -18.39 -7.48 -21.47
C VAL A 14 -17.77 -7.20 -22.83
N LEU A 15 -17.40 -5.96 -23.15
CA LEU A 15 -16.73 -5.66 -24.44
C LEU A 15 -15.28 -6.19 -24.50
N GLY A 16 -14.57 -6.26 -23.37
CA GLY A 16 -13.23 -6.84 -23.32
C GLY A 16 -13.22 -8.36 -23.48
N LEU A 17 -14.24 -9.04 -22.99
CA LEU A 17 -14.40 -10.50 -23.11
C LEU A 17 -14.92 -10.93 -24.50
N LEU A 18 -15.67 -10.09 -25.19
CA LEU A 18 -16.15 -10.38 -26.56
C LEU A 18 -15.03 -10.33 -27.61
N LEU A 19 -13.90 -9.70 -27.34
CA LEU A 19 -12.75 -9.66 -28.25
C LEU A 19 -11.79 -10.84 -28.08
N LEU A 20 -11.96 -11.68 -27.06
CA LEU A 20 -11.17 -12.89 -26.80
C LEU A 20 -11.96 -14.19 -26.98
N ALA A 21 -13.22 -14.13 -27.40
CA ALA A 21 -13.96 -15.32 -27.74
C ALA A 21 -13.35 -15.96 -29.02
N PRO A 22 -12.86 -17.19 -28.97
CA PRO A 22 -12.49 -17.89 -30.20
C PRO A 22 -13.73 -17.98 -31.08
N LEU A 23 -13.57 -17.69 -32.37
CA LEU A 23 -14.57 -17.97 -33.40
C LEU A 23 -14.97 -19.44 -33.28
N THR A 24 -16.06 -19.74 -32.58
CA THR A 24 -16.61 -21.07 -32.49
C THR A 24 -17.19 -21.40 -33.85
N ALA A 25 -16.66 -22.46 -34.47
CA ALA A 25 -17.26 -23.09 -35.61
C ALA A 25 -18.73 -23.46 -35.31
N PRO A 26 -19.64 -23.45 -36.28
CA PRO A 26 -21.03 -23.81 -36.06
C PRO A 26 -21.11 -25.20 -35.41
N ALA A 27 -21.92 -25.31 -34.35
CA ALA A 27 -22.13 -26.55 -33.60
C ALA A 27 -22.51 -27.72 -34.54
N ASP A 28 -21.78 -28.80 -34.42
CA ASP A 28 -22.09 -30.07 -35.10
C ASP A 28 -23.38 -30.64 -34.44
N PRO A 29 -24.46 -30.89 -35.23
CA PRO A 29 -25.71 -31.43 -34.69
C PRO A 29 -25.59 -32.87 -34.15
N SER A 30 -24.43 -33.52 -34.32
CA SER A 30 -24.15 -34.88 -33.87
C SER A 30 -23.41 -34.98 -32.54
N ASP A 31 -23.09 -33.87 -31.89
CA ASP A 31 -22.44 -33.86 -30.57
C ASP A 31 -23.46 -34.25 -29.48
N PRO A 32 -23.22 -35.33 -28.72
CA PRO A 32 -24.13 -35.79 -27.67
C PRO A 32 -24.18 -34.90 -26.45
N LYS A 33 -23.36 -33.85 -26.37
CA LYS A 33 -23.38 -32.87 -25.29
C LYS A 33 -24.32 -31.71 -25.64
N GLY A 34 -25.51 -31.74 -25.06
CA GLY A 34 -26.52 -30.72 -25.29
C GLY A 34 -26.06 -29.32 -24.82
N PRO A 35 -26.71 -28.25 -25.35
CA PRO A 35 -26.36 -26.86 -25.03
C PRO A 35 -26.34 -26.53 -23.52
N GLN A 36 -27.04 -27.30 -22.68
CA GLN A 36 -27.07 -27.13 -21.23
C GLN A 36 -25.78 -27.59 -20.53
N GLU A 37 -25.12 -28.67 -21.02
CA GLU A 37 -23.83 -29.11 -20.42
C GLU A 37 -22.69 -28.14 -20.71
N VAL A 38 -22.70 -27.48 -21.86
CA VAL A 38 -21.70 -26.46 -22.20
C VAL A 38 -21.90 -25.22 -21.38
N LEU A 39 -23.15 -24.83 -21.06
CA LEU A 39 -23.48 -23.70 -20.23
C LEU A 39 -23.11 -23.96 -18.73
N VAL A 40 -23.31 -25.17 -18.23
CA VAL A 40 -22.93 -25.56 -16.88
C VAL A 40 -21.40 -25.59 -16.74
N ALA A 41 -20.69 -26.18 -17.73
CA ALA A 41 -19.23 -26.22 -17.70
C ALA A 41 -18.59 -24.81 -17.80
N SER A 42 -19.22 -23.87 -18.53
CA SER A 42 -18.75 -22.48 -18.58
C SER A 42 -19.00 -21.74 -17.25
N ALA A 43 -20.15 -21.97 -16.60
CA ALA A 43 -20.46 -21.38 -15.29
C ALA A 43 -19.55 -21.92 -14.17
N GLU A 44 -19.25 -23.22 -14.17
CA GLU A 44 -18.29 -23.83 -13.24
C GLU A 44 -16.85 -23.33 -13.48
N ALA A 45 -16.47 -23.07 -14.73
CA ALA A 45 -15.18 -22.49 -15.06
C ALA A 45 -15.08 -21.01 -14.59
N GLU A 46 -16.15 -20.23 -14.75
CA GLU A 46 -16.21 -18.84 -14.26
C GLU A 46 -16.20 -18.80 -12.74
N GLU A 47 -16.93 -19.68 -12.06
CA GLU A 47 -16.91 -19.78 -10.60
C GLU A 47 -15.55 -20.25 -10.07
N SER A 48 -14.89 -21.16 -10.77
CA SER A 48 -13.51 -21.61 -10.49
C SER A 48 -12.49 -20.48 -10.68
N LEU A 49 -12.60 -19.68 -11.73
CA LEU A 49 -11.75 -18.51 -11.96
C LEU A 49 -12.02 -17.42 -10.93
N TYR A 50 -13.28 -17.17 -10.58
CA TYR A 50 -13.67 -16.21 -9.57
C TYR A 50 -13.16 -16.60 -8.17
N THR A 51 -13.31 -17.88 -7.78
CA THR A 51 -12.78 -18.39 -6.50
C THR A 51 -11.25 -18.43 -6.48
N MET A 52 -10.59 -18.69 -7.60
CA MET A 52 -9.13 -18.64 -7.73
C MET A 52 -8.60 -17.18 -7.63
N TRP A 53 -9.38 -16.21 -8.12
CA TRP A 53 -9.08 -14.78 -8.02
C TRP A 53 -9.26 -14.28 -6.59
N ILE A 54 -10.36 -14.63 -5.91
CA ILE A 54 -10.64 -14.24 -4.53
C ILE A 54 -9.65 -14.89 -3.55
N LYS A 55 -9.31 -16.19 -3.73
CA LYS A 55 -8.30 -16.85 -2.88
C LYS A 55 -6.89 -16.32 -3.04
N LYS A 56 -6.60 -15.59 -4.12
CA LYS A 56 -5.26 -15.03 -4.35
C LYS A 56 -5.02 -13.77 -3.52
N ASP A 57 -6.07 -13.08 -3.11
CA ASP A 57 -6.01 -11.80 -2.39
C ASP A 57 -6.43 -11.90 -0.92
N GLU A 58 -6.76 -13.10 -0.42
CA GLU A 58 -6.78 -13.26 1.04
C GLU A 58 -5.38 -12.95 1.57
N PRO A 59 -5.19 -11.87 2.36
CA PRO A 59 -3.95 -11.68 3.06
C PRO A 59 -3.76 -12.94 3.89
N LYS A 60 -2.73 -13.73 3.59
CA LYS A 60 -2.32 -14.81 4.48
C LYS A 60 -1.96 -14.15 5.79
N VAL A 61 -2.94 -14.01 6.66
CA VAL A 61 -2.68 -13.76 8.07
C VAL A 61 -1.74 -14.88 8.47
N PRO A 62 -0.47 -14.59 8.79
CA PRO A 62 0.47 -15.62 9.18
C PRO A 62 -0.17 -16.31 10.37
N LYS A 63 -0.51 -17.59 10.20
CA LYS A 63 -0.92 -18.44 11.30
C LYS A 63 0.25 -18.42 12.25
N THR A 64 0.05 -17.79 13.41
CA THR A 64 1.05 -17.63 14.46
C THR A 64 2.37 -17.07 13.93
N VAL A 65 2.51 -15.75 14.03
CA VAL A 65 3.85 -15.20 14.26
C VAL A 65 4.31 -15.94 15.52
N GLU A 66 5.31 -16.83 15.37
CA GLU A 66 6.09 -17.25 16.53
C GLU A 66 6.57 -15.94 17.14
N VAL A 67 5.98 -15.60 18.29
CA VAL A 67 6.47 -14.51 19.11
C VAL A 67 7.81 -15.04 19.58
N GLU A 68 8.91 -14.72 18.84
CA GLU A 68 10.24 -14.82 19.42
C GLU A 68 10.10 -14.08 20.74
N GLU A 69 10.25 -14.83 21.85
CA GLU A 69 10.26 -14.25 23.17
C GLU A 69 11.20 -13.05 23.12
N ILE A 70 10.64 -11.85 23.21
CA ILE A 70 11.43 -10.63 23.29
C ILE A 70 12.29 -10.84 24.52
N SER A 71 13.58 -11.08 24.33
CA SER A 71 14.51 -11.13 25.42
C SER A 71 14.27 -9.84 26.22
N LYS A 72 13.99 -9.95 27.51
CA LYS A 72 13.71 -8.83 28.43
C LYS A 72 14.78 -7.74 28.44
N ASP A 73 15.84 -7.94 27.67
CA ASP A 73 17.02 -7.08 27.60
C ASP A 73 16.94 -5.95 26.56
N GLU A 74 15.85 -5.86 25.79
CA GLU A 74 15.66 -4.77 24.82
C GLU A 74 14.41 -3.92 25.15
N GLU A 75 14.23 -3.55 26.42
CA GLU A 75 13.19 -2.58 26.75
C GLU A 75 13.53 -1.23 26.08
N ILE A 76 12.67 -0.82 25.14
CA ILE A 76 12.86 0.41 24.38
C ILE A 76 12.72 1.59 25.34
N SER A 77 13.82 2.25 25.62
CA SER A 77 13.83 3.47 26.44
C SER A 77 12.96 4.53 25.77
N ASP A 78 11.97 5.01 26.51
CA ASP A 78 11.01 6.01 26.05
C ASP A 78 10.96 7.22 27.01
N PRO A 79 11.99 8.06 27.00
CA PRO A 79 12.03 9.23 27.88
C PRO A 79 10.96 10.28 27.53
N LEU A 80 10.35 10.18 26.35
CA LEU A 80 9.26 11.05 25.88
C LEU A 80 7.87 10.41 26.07
N GLU A 81 7.74 9.36 26.86
CA GLU A 81 6.48 8.63 27.03
C GLU A 81 5.26 9.53 27.30
N PRO A 82 5.32 10.56 28.19
CA PRO A 82 4.16 11.43 28.41
C PRO A 82 3.71 12.17 27.14
N TRP A 83 4.66 12.66 26.35
CA TRP A 83 4.40 13.28 25.05
C TRP A 83 3.84 12.25 24.06
N ASN A 84 4.50 11.11 23.96
CA ASN A 84 4.15 10.06 23.00
C ASN A 84 2.76 9.50 23.27
N ARG A 85 2.36 9.27 24.52
CA ARG A 85 1.00 8.86 24.89
C ARG A 85 -0.05 9.94 24.59
N ALA A 86 0.30 11.22 24.80
CA ALA A 86 -0.59 12.32 24.45
C ALA A 86 -0.82 12.38 22.93
N MET A 87 0.25 12.24 22.13
CA MET A 87 0.15 12.24 20.67
C MET A 87 -0.52 10.97 20.13
N PHE A 88 -0.29 9.81 20.75
CA PHE A 88 -1.02 8.59 20.43
C PHE A 88 -2.53 8.79 20.64
N THR A 89 -2.94 9.33 21.79
CA THR A 89 -4.35 9.61 22.09
C THR A 89 -4.93 10.66 21.12
N PHE A 90 -4.15 11.68 20.75
CA PHE A 90 -4.57 12.66 19.75
C PHE A 90 -4.80 11.98 18.38
N ASN A 91 -3.87 11.17 17.92
CA ASN A 91 -3.96 10.44 16.65
C ASN A 91 -5.14 9.46 16.63
N ASP A 92 -5.38 8.75 17.76
CA ASP A 92 -6.51 7.86 17.93
C ASP A 92 -7.84 8.60 17.79
N ARG A 93 -8.02 9.72 18.51
CA ARG A 93 -9.23 10.54 18.40
C ARG A 93 -9.40 11.13 17.01
N PHE A 94 -8.30 11.64 16.42
CA PHE A 94 -8.33 12.15 15.05
C PHE A 94 -8.76 11.07 14.06
N TYR A 95 -8.26 9.83 14.23
CA TYR A 95 -8.67 8.70 13.41
C TYR A 95 -10.18 8.48 13.47
N PHE A 96 -10.75 8.32 14.67
CA PHE A 96 -12.19 8.01 14.81
C PHE A 96 -13.11 9.18 14.45
N TRP A 97 -12.73 10.42 14.76
CA TRP A 97 -13.61 11.57 14.61
C TRP A 97 -13.52 12.26 13.24
N VAL A 98 -12.38 12.17 12.59
CA VAL A 98 -12.11 12.89 11.34
C VAL A 98 -11.78 11.91 10.22
N PHE A 99 -10.74 11.12 10.40
CA PHE A 99 -10.20 10.32 9.31
C PHE A 99 -11.15 9.21 8.86
N ARG A 100 -11.66 8.42 9.79
CA ARG A 100 -12.56 7.28 9.50
C ARG A 100 -13.83 7.71 8.76
N PRO A 101 -14.64 8.68 9.22
CA PRO A 101 -15.82 9.11 8.48
C PRO A 101 -15.48 9.69 7.10
N MET A 102 -14.34 10.38 6.96
CA MET A 102 -13.86 10.87 5.67
C MET A 102 -13.47 9.72 4.74
N ALA A 103 -12.77 8.71 5.23
CA ALA A 103 -12.39 7.52 4.48
C ALA A 103 -13.61 6.67 4.09
N GLU A 104 -14.58 6.50 4.97
CA GLU A 104 -15.86 5.84 4.65
C GLU A 104 -16.60 6.57 3.52
N GLY A 105 -16.71 7.90 3.61
CA GLY A 105 -17.28 8.73 2.55
C GLY A 105 -16.52 8.61 1.23
N TYR A 106 -15.19 8.65 1.27
CA TYR A 106 -14.34 8.45 0.10
C TYR A 106 -14.55 7.06 -0.55
N ASN A 107 -14.64 6.01 0.26
CA ASN A 107 -14.88 4.64 -0.19
C ASN A 107 -16.24 4.47 -0.89
N THR A 108 -17.23 5.31 -0.61
CA THR A 108 -18.54 5.27 -1.30
C THR A 108 -18.49 5.90 -2.69
N VAL A 109 -17.54 6.81 -2.92
CA VAL A 109 -17.42 7.58 -4.18
C VAL A 109 -16.41 6.94 -5.12
N VAL A 110 -15.26 6.50 -4.59
CA VAL A 110 -14.15 5.93 -5.36
C VAL A 110 -14.12 4.42 -5.19
N VAL A 111 -14.31 3.69 -6.28
CA VAL A 111 -14.24 2.22 -6.29
C VAL A 111 -12.85 1.72 -5.90
N GLU A 112 -12.75 0.50 -5.37
CA GLU A 112 -11.51 -0.04 -4.84
C GLU A 112 -10.40 -0.08 -5.88
N GLU A 113 -10.68 -0.50 -7.10
CA GLU A 113 -9.72 -0.56 -8.20
C GLU A 113 -9.14 0.83 -8.51
N GLY A 114 -9.98 1.87 -8.44
CA GLY A 114 -9.55 3.25 -8.60
C GLY A 114 -8.59 3.68 -7.49
N ARG A 115 -8.89 3.32 -6.24
CA ARG A 115 -8.04 3.61 -5.08
C ARG A 115 -6.70 2.86 -5.14
N VAL A 116 -6.73 1.60 -5.56
CA VAL A 116 -5.51 0.81 -5.81
C VAL A 116 -4.68 1.44 -6.93
N GLY A 117 -5.31 1.88 -8.02
CA GLY A 117 -4.63 2.56 -9.11
C GLY A 117 -3.95 3.87 -8.66
N ILE A 118 -4.64 4.69 -7.86
CA ILE A 118 -4.09 5.93 -7.29
C ILE A 118 -2.88 5.61 -6.39
N ARG A 119 -2.99 4.65 -5.49
CA ARG A 119 -1.87 4.20 -4.64
C ARG A 119 -0.68 3.75 -5.48
N ASN A 120 -0.92 2.95 -6.49
CA ASN A 120 0.15 2.46 -7.37
C ASN A 120 0.83 3.60 -8.13
N PHE A 121 0.07 4.59 -8.60
CA PHE A 121 0.60 5.80 -9.23
C PHE A 121 1.55 6.56 -8.30
N PHE A 122 1.14 6.86 -7.06
CA PHE A 122 1.99 7.55 -6.09
C PHE A 122 3.21 6.72 -5.69
N ARG A 123 3.06 5.42 -5.53
CA ARG A 123 4.18 4.50 -5.33
C ARG A 123 5.16 4.50 -6.50
N ASN A 124 4.65 4.51 -7.72
CA ASN A 124 5.51 4.60 -8.92
C ASN A 124 6.25 5.93 -8.94
N LEU A 125 5.57 7.03 -8.64
CA LEU A 125 6.15 8.36 -8.59
C LEU A 125 7.24 8.49 -7.51
N ALA A 126 7.09 7.85 -6.36
CA ALA A 126 8.07 7.83 -5.27
C ALA A 126 9.28 6.90 -5.55
N MET A 127 9.42 6.32 -6.76
CA MET A 127 10.55 5.46 -7.13
C MET A 127 11.92 6.09 -6.90
N PRO A 128 12.19 7.38 -7.20
CA PRO A 128 13.51 7.95 -6.98
C PRO A 128 14.00 7.88 -5.53
N VAL A 129 13.11 8.00 -4.56
CA VAL A 129 13.43 7.83 -3.12
C VAL A 129 13.98 6.44 -2.89
N ARG A 130 13.26 5.40 -3.31
CA ARG A 130 13.66 4.01 -3.11
C ARG A 130 14.91 3.64 -3.89
N PHE A 131 15.00 4.11 -5.14
CA PHE A 131 16.16 3.88 -6.00
C PHE A 131 17.44 4.42 -5.37
N VAL A 132 17.45 5.69 -4.94
CA VAL A 132 18.60 6.31 -4.32
C VAL A 132 18.97 5.64 -3.01
N ASN A 133 17.99 5.31 -2.15
CA ASN A 133 18.26 4.62 -0.90
C ASN A 133 18.82 3.21 -1.11
N ASN A 134 18.36 2.46 -2.11
CA ASN A 134 18.97 1.17 -2.47
C ASN A 134 20.43 1.35 -2.94
N LEU A 135 20.71 2.39 -3.75
CA LEU A 135 22.10 2.69 -4.16
C LEU A 135 22.98 3.08 -2.98
N LEU A 136 22.50 3.94 -2.08
CA LEU A 136 23.23 4.35 -0.88
C LEU A 136 23.54 3.15 0.04
N GLN A 137 22.67 2.14 0.07
CA GLN A 137 22.87 0.90 0.81
C GLN A 137 23.71 -0.15 0.03
N LEU A 138 24.24 0.20 -1.15
CA LEU A 138 24.99 -0.69 -2.05
C LEU A 138 24.18 -1.91 -2.53
N LYS A 139 22.85 -1.85 -2.48
CA LYS A 139 21.91 -2.89 -2.93
C LYS A 139 21.58 -2.69 -4.44
N PHE A 140 22.61 -2.81 -5.30
CA PHE A 140 22.49 -2.48 -6.72
C PHE A 140 21.43 -3.30 -7.48
N GLU A 141 21.27 -4.58 -7.12
CA GLU A 141 20.24 -5.43 -7.70
C GLU A 141 18.84 -4.89 -7.41
N ARG A 142 18.59 -4.51 -6.15
CA ARG A 142 17.29 -3.93 -5.74
C ARG A 142 17.05 -2.58 -6.39
N ALA A 143 18.08 -1.74 -6.51
CA ALA A 143 17.99 -0.49 -7.26
C ALA A 143 17.62 -0.74 -8.73
N GLY A 144 18.23 -1.73 -9.38
CA GLY A 144 17.90 -2.15 -10.73
C GLY A 144 16.45 -2.63 -10.88
N ILE A 145 15.96 -3.41 -9.90
CA ILE A 145 14.57 -3.87 -9.85
C ILE A 145 13.60 -2.65 -9.75
N GLU A 146 13.88 -1.68 -8.87
CA GLU A 146 13.01 -0.48 -8.75
C GLU A 146 13.00 0.34 -10.04
N LEU A 147 14.13 0.50 -10.72
CA LEU A 147 14.21 1.18 -12.01
C LEU A 147 13.43 0.43 -13.09
N ALA A 148 13.56 -0.89 -13.16
CA ALA A 148 12.82 -1.74 -14.11
C ALA A 148 11.30 -1.66 -13.84
N ARG A 149 10.88 -1.75 -12.57
CA ARG A 149 9.48 -1.59 -12.17
C ARG A 149 8.92 -0.23 -12.61
N PHE A 150 9.67 0.84 -12.35
CA PHE A 150 9.26 2.19 -12.78
C PHE A 150 9.06 2.27 -14.29
N GLY A 151 10.00 1.78 -15.07
CA GLY A 151 9.90 1.78 -16.54
C GLY A 151 8.68 1.00 -17.04
N VAL A 152 8.53 -0.25 -16.57
CA VAL A 152 7.41 -1.12 -16.98
C VAL A 152 6.06 -0.54 -16.52
N ASN A 153 5.95 -0.12 -15.27
CA ASN A 153 4.70 0.42 -14.72
C ASN A 153 4.32 1.77 -15.37
N THR A 154 5.31 2.60 -15.70
CA THR A 154 5.03 3.88 -16.37
C THR A 154 4.54 3.66 -17.80
N VAL A 155 5.17 2.77 -18.57
CA VAL A 155 4.83 2.56 -19.98
C VAL A 155 3.63 1.62 -20.15
N ALA A 156 3.67 0.43 -19.52
CA ALA A 156 2.63 -0.59 -19.68
C ALA A 156 1.53 -0.51 -18.60
N GLY A 157 1.77 0.21 -17.50
CA GLY A 157 0.87 0.33 -16.36
C GLY A 157 0.13 1.68 -16.27
N PHE A 158 -0.06 2.42 -17.37
CA PHE A 158 -0.73 3.72 -17.36
C PHE A 158 -0.14 4.69 -16.34
N ALA A 159 1.11 5.10 -16.56
CA ALA A 159 1.88 5.96 -15.64
C ALA A 159 2.03 5.38 -14.21
N GLY A 160 1.91 4.07 -14.06
CA GLY A 160 2.05 3.39 -12.78
C GLY A 160 0.74 3.10 -12.04
N CYS A 161 -0.43 3.39 -12.61
CA CYS A 161 -1.72 3.05 -12.01
C CYS A 161 -1.91 1.52 -11.89
N VAL A 162 -1.33 0.74 -12.80
CA VAL A 162 -1.33 -0.72 -12.77
C VAL A 162 0.07 -1.22 -12.45
N ASP A 163 0.19 -2.14 -11.49
CA ASP A 163 1.48 -2.77 -11.14
C ASP A 163 1.84 -3.93 -12.09
N THR A 164 1.99 -3.60 -13.36
CA THR A 164 2.34 -4.54 -14.43
C THR A 164 3.65 -5.28 -14.13
N ALA A 165 4.64 -4.61 -13.56
CA ALA A 165 5.91 -5.23 -13.20
C ALA A 165 5.76 -6.28 -12.09
N GLY A 166 4.92 -6.02 -11.09
CA GLY A 166 4.62 -6.98 -10.03
C GLY A 166 3.76 -8.15 -10.49
N GLU A 167 2.73 -7.87 -11.27
CA GLU A 167 1.77 -8.89 -11.72
C GLU A 167 2.35 -9.83 -12.76
N PHE A 168 2.96 -9.29 -13.81
CA PHE A 168 3.43 -10.11 -14.94
C PHE A 168 4.90 -10.53 -14.83
N LEU A 169 5.79 -9.63 -14.38
CA LEU A 169 7.21 -9.94 -14.29
C LEU A 169 7.64 -10.46 -12.91
N LYS A 170 6.72 -10.49 -11.94
CA LYS A 170 6.96 -10.92 -10.54
C LYS A 170 8.11 -10.16 -9.85
N LEU A 171 8.38 -8.95 -10.32
CA LEU A 171 9.37 -8.07 -9.70
C LEU A 171 8.79 -7.52 -8.40
N LYS A 172 9.37 -7.91 -7.25
CA LYS A 172 8.90 -7.46 -5.94
C LYS A 172 9.32 -6.01 -5.69
N HIS A 173 8.42 -5.26 -5.05
CA HIS A 173 8.71 -3.89 -4.61
C HIS A 173 9.82 -3.88 -3.56
N GLN A 174 10.81 -3.01 -3.73
CA GLN A 174 11.99 -2.86 -2.87
C GLN A 174 11.87 -1.56 -2.06
N GLY A 175 11.07 -1.61 -0.99
CA GLY A 175 10.74 -0.44 -0.18
C GLY A 175 11.88 -0.05 0.76
N GLU A 176 12.78 0.81 0.32
CA GLU A 176 13.86 1.38 1.13
C GLU A 176 13.62 2.88 1.35
N ASP A 177 14.00 3.37 2.52
CA ASP A 177 13.93 4.77 2.91
C ASP A 177 15.26 5.24 3.54
N PHE A 178 15.42 6.54 3.71
CA PHE A 178 16.66 7.11 4.23
C PHE A 178 16.89 6.77 5.71
N GLY A 179 15.84 6.56 6.50
CA GLY A 179 15.96 6.05 7.87
C GLY A 179 16.55 4.64 7.92
N GLN A 180 16.17 3.76 6.96
CA GLN A 180 16.78 2.44 6.79
C GLN A 180 18.25 2.56 6.34
N THR A 181 18.54 3.46 5.42
CA THR A 181 19.90 3.75 4.97
C THR A 181 20.79 4.17 6.14
N LEU A 182 20.33 5.10 6.98
CA LEU A 182 21.07 5.47 8.19
C LEU A 182 21.26 4.29 9.15
N GLY A 183 20.24 3.44 9.30
CA GLY A 183 20.32 2.22 10.10
C GLY A 183 21.33 1.21 9.58
N THR A 184 21.43 1.01 8.29
CA THR A 184 22.44 0.13 7.64
C THR A 184 23.85 0.61 7.90
N TYR A 185 24.06 1.92 8.02
CA TYR A 185 25.35 2.51 8.42
C TYR A 185 25.58 2.51 9.94
N GLY A 186 24.74 1.82 10.72
CA GLY A 186 24.92 1.63 12.17
C GLY A 186 24.38 2.78 13.03
N ILE A 187 23.63 3.73 12.46
CA ILE A 187 23.00 4.80 13.25
C ILE A 187 21.81 4.18 13.99
N PRO A 188 21.80 4.23 15.35
CA PRO A 188 20.72 3.67 16.15
C PRO A 188 19.41 4.45 15.97
N HIS A 189 18.30 3.85 16.37
CA HIS A 189 16.97 4.50 16.33
C HIS A 189 16.93 5.86 17.06
N GLY A 190 17.69 5.98 18.15
CA GLY A 190 17.61 7.13 19.05
C GLY A 190 16.27 7.14 19.81
N LEU A 191 15.74 8.34 20.08
CA LEU A 191 14.50 8.51 20.82
C LEU A 191 13.30 8.00 20.00
N TYR A 192 12.37 7.32 20.67
CA TYR A 192 11.06 7.03 20.12
C TYR A 192 10.18 8.28 20.18
N ILE A 193 9.51 8.62 19.11
CA ILE A 193 8.69 9.84 18.97
C ILE A 193 7.39 9.48 18.26
N VAL A 194 6.26 9.88 18.83
CA VAL A 194 4.98 9.84 18.14
C VAL A 194 4.65 11.23 17.59
N TRP A 195 4.57 11.33 16.27
CA TRP A 195 4.20 12.56 15.59
C TRP A 195 2.69 12.70 15.46
N PRO A 196 2.13 13.92 15.62
CA PRO A 196 0.73 14.15 15.28
C PRO A 196 0.49 13.83 13.80
N PHE A 197 -0.60 13.16 13.50
CA PHE A 197 -1.05 12.66 12.19
C PHE A 197 -0.17 11.57 11.56
N LEU A 198 1.16 11.62 11.71
CA LEU A 198 2.11 10.68 11.10
C LEU A 198 2.26 9.38 11.92
N GLY A 199 2.02 9.44 13.23
CA GLY A 199 2.12 8.26 14.09
C GLY A 199 3.54 7.95 14.59
N PRO A 200 3.85 6.67 14.86
CA PRO A 200 5.11 6.23 15.46
C PRO A 200 6.32 6.49 14.54
N SER A 201 7.39 6.97 15.12
CA SER A 201 8.67 7.27 14.48
C SER A 201 9.82 7.15 15.47
N SER A 202 11.04 7.41 15.01
CA SER A 202 12.23 7.57 15.83
C SER A 202 12.98 8.82 15.40
N LEU A 203 13.96 9.24 16.20
CA LEU A 203 14.81 10.37 15.81
C LEU A 203 15.51 10.12 14.47
N ARG A 204 16.08 8.91 14.28
CA ARG A 204 16.69 8.50 13.02
C ARG A 204 15.71 8.55 11.86
N ASP A 205 14.53 7.97 12.05
CA ASP A 205 13.54 7.85 10.96
C ASP A 205 12.87 9.20 10.67
N THR A 206 12.81 10.11 11.65
CA THR A 206 12.39 11.52 11.44
C THR A 206 13.40 12.26 10.54
N VAL A 207 14.71 12.07 10.79
CA VAL A 207 15.76 12.61 9.90
C VAL A 207 15.67 11.92 8.52
N GLY A 208 15.37 10.62 8.52
CA GLY A 208 15.11 9.84 7.31
C GLY A 208 14.00 10.45 6.45
N LEU A 209 12.85 10.76 7.07
CA LEU A 209 11.73 11.39 6.38
C LEU A 209 12.10 12.74 5.74
N ALA A 210 12.92 13.54 6.44
CA ALA A 210 13.42 14.79 5.88
C ALA A 210 14.33 14.56 4.66
N GLY A 211 15.20 13.54 4.70
CA GLY A 211 16.04 13.16 3.58
C GLY A 211 15.23 12.64 2.39
N ASP A 212 14.24 11.80 2.63
CA ASP A 212 13.36 11.27 1.58
C ASP A 212 12.52 12.37 0.94
N SER A 213 12.10 13.38 1.69
CA SER A 213 11.32 14.50 1.14
C SER A 213 12.14 15.33 0.13
N VAL A 214 13.47 15.40 0.28
CA VAL A 214 14.36 16.04 -0.71
C VAL A 214 14.39 15.26 -2.03
N LEU A 215 14.24 13.94 -1.98
CA LEU A 215 14.26 13.07 -3.17
C LEU A 215 12.87 12.89 -3.80
N HIS A 216 11.80 13.32 -3.13
CA HIS A 216 10.45 13.04 -3.57
C HIS A 216 10.02 13.95 -4.72
N PRO A 217 9.68 13.40 -5.91
CA PRO A 217 9.40 14.22 -7.09
C PRO A 217 8.24 15.20 -6.94
N LEU A 218 7.23 14.88 -6.15
CA LEU A 218 6.10 15.78 -5.89
C LEU A 218 6.53 17.14 -5.32
N ASN A 219 7.66 17.19 -4.61
CA ASN A 219 8.17 18.42 -4.04
C ASN A 219 8.78 19.37 -5.12
N TYR A 220 8.98 18.87 -6.35
CA TYR A 220 9.61 19.61 -7.46
C TYR A 220 8.73 19.74 -8.70
N LEU A 221 7.68 18.92 -8.84
CA LEU A 221 6.85 18.91 -10.05
C LEU A 221 5.86 20.07 -10.15
N LEU A 222 5.64 20.80 -9.06
CA LEU A 222 4.71 21.93 -9.05
C LEU A 222 5.44 23.25 -9.31
N PRO A 223 4.91 24.15 -10.20
CA PRO A 223 5.55 25.42 -10.52
C PRO A 223 5.77 26.29 -9.29
N GLY A 224 6.99 26.76 -9.08
CA GLY A 224 7.39 27.60 -7.95
C GLY A 224 8.19 26.88 -6.87
N VAL A 225 8.45 25.59 -7.00
CA VAL A 225 9.10 24.77 -5.98
C VAL A 225 10.56 24.50 -6.35
N GLY A 226 11.40 25.51 -6.14
CA GLY A 226 12.87 25.31 -6.10
C GLY A 226 13.39 25.04 -4.68
N VAL A 227 12.50 24.92 -3.69
CA VAL A 227 12.81 24.64 -2.29
C VAL A 227 11.70 23.73 -1.76
N PRO A 228 12.00 22.68 -1.00
CA PRO A 228 10.99 21.77 -0.44
C PRO A 228 10.22 22.44 0.71
N ILE A 229 9.46 23.48 0.39
CA ILE A 229 8.61 24.18 1.35
C ILE A 229 7.18 24.12 0.80
N GLU A 230 6.42 23.39 1.51
CA GLU A 230 4.98 23.22 1.63
C GLU A 230 4.15 24.32 0.94
N THR A 231 3.93 24.17 -0.34
CA THR A 231 2.85 24.92 -0.98
C THR A 231 1.53 24.23 -0.62
N PRO A 232 0.41 24.97 -0.50
CA PRO A 232 -0.90 24.36 -0.22
C PRO A 232 -1.27 23.22 -1.16
N TRP A 233 -0.80 23.26 -2.40
CA TRP A 233 -1.03 22.21 -3.41
C TRP A 233 -0.23 20.94 -3.12
N THR A 234 1.03 21.06 -2.71
CA THR A 234 1.87 19.92 -2.34
C THR A 234 1.29 19.21 -1.12
N LEU A 235 0.87 19.96 -0.09
CA LEU A 235 0.18 19.42 1.07
C LEU A 235 -1.12 18.74 0.69
N GLY A 236 -1.90 19.34 -0.22
CA GLY A 236 -3.15 18.75 -0.71
C GLY A 236 -2.93 17.41 -1.43
N ILE A 237 -1.91 17.29 -2.26
CA ILE A 237 -1.60 16.06 -3.00
C ILE A 237 -1.06 14.98 -2.06
N HIS A 238 -0.14 15.30 -1.16
CA HIS A 238 0.34 14.37 -0.14
C HIS A 238 -0.79 13.94 0.81
N GLY A 239 -1.67 14.87 1.20
CA GLY A 239 -2.85 14.56 1.99
C GLY A 239 -3.81 13.62 1.25
N TYR A 240 -4.00 13.82 -0.04
CA TYR A 240 -4.83 12.95 -0.86
C TYR A 240 -4.24 11.53 -0.98
N ASP A 241 -2.93 11.41 -1.24
CA ASP A 241 -2.23 10.13 -1.24
C ASP A 241 -2.36 9.42 0.10
N PHE A 242 -2.14 10.16 1.21
CA PHE A 242 -2.31 9.63 2.57
C PHE A 242 -3.72 9.12 2.85
N ILE A 243 -4.75 9.88 2.47
CA ILE A 243 -6.16 9.49 2.64
C ILE A 243 -6.46 8.25 1.81
N ASN A 244 -6.03 8.22 0.55
CA ASN A 244 -6.26 7.11 -0.35
C ASN A 244 -5.60 5.82 0.13
N ASP A 245 -4.33 5.88 0.54
CA ASP A 245 -3.62 4.70 1.05
C ASP A 245 -4.26 4.17 2.33
N ARG A 246 -4.58 5.05 3.28
CA ARG A 246 -5.23 4.67 4.55
C ARG A 246 -6.66 4.18 4.37
N ALA A 247 -7.40 4.69 3.38
CA ALA A 247 -8.76 4.23 3.09
C ALA A 247 -8.81 2.78 2.56
N LEU A 248 -7.72 2.30 1.95
CA LEU A 248 -7.54 0.90 1.56
C LEU A 248 -7.31 -0.05 2.75
N HIS A 249 -6.86 0.48 3.88
CA HIS A 249 -6.56 -0.25 5.12
C HIS A 249 -7.55 0.09 6.25
N LEU A 250 -8.76 0.55 5.88
CA LEU A 250 -9.79 0.89 6.84
C LEU A 250 -10.24 -0.38 7.60
N GLY A 251 -10.23 -0.33 8.94
CA GLY A 251 -10.57 -1.45 9.82
C GLY A 251 -9.35 -2.14 10.46
N GLU A 252 -8.18 -2.13 9.82
CA GLU A 252 -6.97 -2.77 10.37
C GLU A 252 -6.55 -2.15 11.70
N TYR A 253 -6.71 -0.83 11.84
CA TYR A 253 -6.41 -0.13 13.09
C TYR A 253 -7.37 -0.49 14.21
N GLU A 254 -8.67 -0.59 13.94
CA GLU A 254 -9.68 -1.01 14.91
C GLU A 254 -9.44 -2.45 15.37
N ASP A 255 -9.05 -3.33 14.47
CA ASP A 255 -8.75 -4.72 14.81
C ASP A 255 -7.48 -4.83 15.65
N PHE A 256 -6.46 -4.01 15.36
CA PHE A 256 -5.30 -3.87 16.23
C PHE A 256 -5.68 -3.41 17.65
N LEU A 257 -6.51 -2.36 17.77
CA LEU A 257 -6.95 -1.86 19.08
C LEU A 257 -7.73 -2.90 19.92
N LYS A 258 -8.52 -3.74 19.27
CA LYS A 258 -9.29 -4.81 19.96
C LYS A 258 -8.40 -5.90 20.55
N THR A 259 -7.25 -6.15 19.92
CA THR A 259 -6.35 -7.24 20.31
C THR A 259 -5.26 -6.81 21.28
N ALA A 260 -4.95 -5.53 21.35
CA ALA A 260 -3.88 -4.97 22.19
C ALA A 260 -4.36 -4.75 23.64
N ILE A 261 -3.58 -5.21 24.63
CA ILE A 261 -3.81 -4.93 26.06
C ILE A 261 -3.50 -3.46 26.37
N ASP A 262 -2.33 -2.97 25.96
CA ASP A 262 -1.97 -1.55 25.93
C ASP A 262 -1.64 -1.18 24.47
N PRO A 263 -2.57 -0.50 23.78
CA PRO A 263 -2.37 -0.16 22.37
C PRO A 263 -1.14 0.71 22.11
N TYR A 264 -0.78 1.59 23.04
CA TYR A 264 0.41 2.44 22.92
C TYR A 264 1.70 1.60 22.95
N LEU A 265 1.84 0.71 23.95
CA LEU A 265 3.01 -0.16 24.08
C LEU A 265 3.10 -1.13 22.90
N SER A 266 1.99 -1.75 22.54
CA SER A 266 1.94 -2.67 21.39
C SER A 266 2.32 -1.98 20.08
N MET A 267 1.91 -0.73 19.87
CA MET A 267 2.28 0.07 18.68
C MET A 267 3.78 0.41 18.68
N LYS A 268 4.34 0.78 19.84
CA LYS A 268 5.77 1.08 20.00
C LYS A 268 6.61 -0.16 19.66
N ASP A 269 6.25 -1.31 20.22
CA ASP A 269 6.98 -2.56 20.01
C ASP A 269 6.86 -3.05 18.55
N ALA A 270 5.67 -3.00 17.96
CA ALA A 270 5.46 -3.35 16.57
C ALA A 270 6.29 -2.46 15.62
N TYR A 271 6.30 -1.14 15.86
CA TYR A 271 7.13 -0.20 15.11
C TYR A 271 8.61 -0.55 15.19
N TYR A 272 9.13 -0.77 16.40
CA TYR A 272 10.54 -1.09 16.61
C TYR A 272 10.95 -2.39 15.91
N GLN A 273 10.18 -3.46 16.09
CA GLN A 273 10.45 -4.75 15.44
C GLN A 273 10.40 -4.63 13.92
N TYR A 274 9.40 -3.94 13.39
CA TYR A 274 9.29 -3.69 11.95
C TYR A 274 10.53 -2.97 11.41
N ARG A 275 10.95 -1.87 12.06
CA ARG A 275 12.12 -1.11 11.63
C ARG A 275 13.44 -1.88 11.78
N LYS A 276 13.59 -2.66 12.87
CA LYS A 276 14.75 -3.54 13.08
C LYS A 276 14.86 -4.60 11.97
N LYS A 277 13.74 -5.20 11.59
CA LYS A 277 13.68 -6.15 10.48
C LYS A 277 14.05 -5.47 9.16
N LYS A 278 13.50 -4.31 8.88
CA LYS A 278 13.74 -3.56 7.64
C LYS A 278 15.20 -3.15 7.43
N VAL A 279 15.90 -2.77 8.49
CA VAL A 279 17.34 -2.44 8.42
C VAL A 279 18.21 -3.68 8.16
N LYS A 280 17.74 -4.88 8.58
CA LYS A 280 18.47 -6.14 8.37
C LYS A 280 18.27 -6.77 6.99
N GLU A 281 17.20 -6.43 6.30
CA GLU A 281 16.90 -6.87 4.93
C GLU A 281 17.81 -6.20 3.91
#